data_2744eb8a273b3902d872f1263a295d13
#
_entry.id   2744eb8a273b3902d872f1263a295d13
#
_cell.length_a   1.000
_cell.length_b   1.000
_cell.length_c   1.000
_cell.angle_alpha   90.00
_cell.angle_beta   90.00
_cell.angle_gamma   90.00
#
_symmetry.space_group_name_H-M   'P 1'
#
loop_
_entity.id
_entity.type
_entity.pdbx_description
1 polymer ?
#
loop_
_entity_poly.entity_id
_entity_poly.type
_entity_poly.pdbx_seq_one_letter_code
_entity_poly.pdbx_strand_id
1 'polypeptide(L)'
;EMTAATLYATGRTLAGIQIYENMRCADYLQSRSDVDSGNLAITGTSGGGNQTMYAGALEDRFKAVIPVCSVGNYQAYLGVACCMCELLPGALSFTEEWGVLGLVAPRGLMVINATQDGIQFSVAEAKKSLAGAQVVFRQFGKPENIKHVVVESKHDYNQPMREAMYGWVTLHLKGEGDGSPITEPPMETVDRDLLRCFRQGDRPAGFQTVPMLAKRFATQMVRKQLKPLHKEHWEAQRVAKLGMIRRYVGKHSGRVEL
;
A
#
# COMPACT_ATOMS: atom_id res chain seq x y z
N GLU A 1 -8.88 -3.02 -13.06
CA GLU A 1 -8.03 -1.86 -13.40
C GLU A 1 -8.88 -0.65 -13.78
N MET A 2 -9.73 -0.73 -14.81
CA MET A 2 -10.62 0.38 -15.18
C MET A 2 -11.44 0.94 -14.01
N THR A 3 -11.93 0.07 -13.14
CA THR A 3 -12.65 0.45 -11.93
C THR A 3 -11.81 1.35 -11.01
N ALA A 4 -10.53 1.04 -10.84
CA ALA A 4 -9.62 1.87 -10.03
C ALA A 4 -9.36 3.24 -10.67
N ALA A 5 -9.20 3.29 -11.99
CA ALA A 5 -8.98 4.54 -12.72
C ALA A 5 -10.12 5.55 -12.58
N THR A 6 -11.37 5.09 -12.35
CA THR A 6 -12.51 5.99 -12.13
C THR A 6 -12.35 6.90 -10.91
N LEU A 7 -11.51 6.52 -9.95
CA LEU A 7 -11.22 7.33 -8.78
C LEU A 7 -10.32 8.55 -9.08
N TYR A 8 -9.46 8.47 -10.09
CA TYR A 8 -8.47 9.52 -10.38
C TYR A 8 -9.11 10.89 -10.64
N ALA A 9 -10.23 10.92 -11.37
CA ALA A 9 -10.97 12.16 -11.60
C ALA A 9 -11.49 12.81 -10.31
N THR A 10 -11.55 12.08 -9.22
CA THR A 10 -11.93 12.57 -7.88
C THR A 10 -10.74 12.90 -7.00
N GLY A 11 -9.51 12.83 -7.52
CA GLY A 11 -8.27 13.01 -6.77
C GLY A 11 -8.00 11.89 -5.77
N ARG A 12 -8.57 10.70 -6.00
CA ARG A 12 -8.40 9.51 -5.15
C ARG A 12 -7.80 8.35 -5.92
N THR A 13 -7.22 7.41 -5.20
CA THR A 13 -6.62 6.19 -5.75
C THR A 13 -7.24 4.96 -5.11
N LEU A 14 -7.09 3.80 -5.74
CA LEU A 14 -7.45 2.52 -5.11
C LEU A 14 -6.59 2.28 -3.86
N ALA A 15 -5.28 2.53 -3.94
CA ALA A 15 -4.39 2.44 -2.80
C ALA A 15 -4.90 3.29 -1.61
N GLY A 16 -5.31 4.54 -1.85
CA GLY A 16 -5.84 5.41 -0.80
C GLY A 16 -7.13 4.88 -0.16
N ILE A 17 -8.01 4.23 -0.92
CA ILE A 17 -9.21 3.57 -0.36
C ILE A 17 -8.81 2.39 0.51
N GLN A 18 -7.91 1.53 0.03
CA GLN A 18 -7.43 0.35 0.75
C GLN A 18 -6.71 0.73 2.04
N ILE A 19 -5.89 1.78 2.03
CA ILE A 19 -5.23 2.29 3.24
C ILE A 19 -6.27 2.76 4.27
N TYR A 20 -7.27 3.51 3.82
CA TYR A 20 -8.36 3.94 4.70
C TYR A 20 -9.10 2.75 5.33
N GLU A 21 -9.37 1.69 4.55
CA GLU A 21 -9.98 0.46 5.05
C GLU A 21 -9.08 -0.23 6.08
N ASN A 22 -7.77 -0.31 5.85
CA ASN A 22 -6.81 -0.86 6.82
C ASN A 22 -6.77 -0.05 8.12
N MET A 23 -6.86 1.29 8.05
CA MET A 23 -7.00 2.14 9.24
C MET A 23 -8.29 1.82 10.01
N ARG A 24 -9.41 1.60 9.30
CA ARG A 24 -10.68 1.19 9.96
C ARG A 24 -10.61 -0.20 10.55
N CYS A 25 -9.89 -1.13 9.92
CA CYS A 25 -9.60 -2.44 10.51
C CYS A 25 -8.78 -2.31 11.80
N ALA A 26 -7.78 -1.44 11.82
CA ALA A 26 -7.01 -1.15 13.03
C ALA A 26 -7.91 -0.57 14.16
N ASP A 27 -8.81 0.36 13.82
CA ASP A 27 -9.78 0.89 14.80
C ASP A 27 -10.69 -0.22 15.37
N TYR A 28 -11.17 -1.12 14.50
CA TYR A 28 -11.98 -2.24 14.92
C TYR A 28 -11.20 -3.18 15.85
N LEU A 29 -9.98 -3.55 15.50
CA LEU A 29 -9.14 -4.38 16.35
C LEU A 29 -8.90 -3.74 17.71
N GLN A 30 -8.60 -2.43 17.74
CA GLN A 30 -8.41 -1.71 19.00
C GLN A 30 -9.68 -1.59 19.87
N SER A 31 -10.87 -1.69 19.26
CA SER A 31 -12.15 -1.67 19.99
C SER A 31 -12.50 -3.00 20.65
N ARG A 32 -11.79 -4.07 20.32
CA ARG A 32 -12.06 -5.41 20.86
C ARG A 32 -11.34 -5.62 22.19
N SER A 33 -12.03 -6.22 23.14
CA SER A 33 -11.48 -6.55 24.48
C SER A 33 -10.52 -7.75 24.50
N ASP A 34 -10.54 -8.57 23.42
CA ASP A 34 -9.68 -9.75 23.24
C ASP A 34 -8.43 -9.46 22.37
N VAL A 35 -8.19 -8.19 22.02
CA VAL A 35 -7.03 -7.74 21.25
C VAL A 35 -6.17 -6.82 22.12
N ASP A 36 -4.86 -7.06 22.11
CA ASP A 36 -3.90 -6.09 22.66
C ASP A 36 -3.80 -4.89 21.73
N SER A 37 -4.56 -3.85 22.06
CA SER A 37 -4.73 -2.65 21.24
C SER A 37 -3.44 -1.87 20.98
N GLY A 38 -2.43 -2.07 21.82
CA GLY A 38 -1.13 -1.42 21.71
C GLY A 38 -0.12 -2.19 20.84
N ASN A 39 -0.42 -3.41 20.43
CA ASN A 39 0.50 -4.33 19.76
C ASN A 39 -0.09 -4.87 18.45
N LEU A 40 -0.17 -4.03 17.42
CA LEU A 40 -0.67 -4.38 16.10
C LEU A 40 0.48 -4.55 15.10
N ALA A 41 0.35 -5.53 14.22
CA ALA A 41 1.20 -5.72 13.03
C ALA A 41 0.35 -5.81 11.78
N ILE A 42 0.99 -5.58 10.61
CA ILE A 42 0.35 -5.76 9.33
C ILE A 42 1.26 -6.58 8.41
N THR A 43 0.67 -7.56 7.72
CA THR A 43 1.35 -8.38 6.71
C THR A 43 0.39 -8.76 5.60
N GLY A 44 0.93 -9.07 4.44
CA GLY A 44 0.18 -9.54 3.29
C GLY A 44 1.09 -9.82 2.12
N THR A 45 0.61 -10.60 1.15
CA THR A 45 1.36 -10.92 -0.07
C THR A 45 0.76 -10.23 -1.28
N SER A 46 1.59 -9.92 -2.30
CA SER A 46 1.14 -9.34 -3.56
C SER A 46 0.36 -8.03 -3.33
N GLY A 47 -0.87 -7.92 -3.82
CA GLY A 47 -1.75 -6.77 -3.51
C GLY A 47 -1.95 -6.54 -2.01
N GLY A 48 -1.96 -7.60 -1.18
CA GLY A 48 -1.97 -7.48 0.27
C GLY A 48 -0.64 -6.94 0.83
N GLY A 49 0.48 -7.26 0.19
CA GLY A 49 1.79 -6.70 0.52
C GLY A 49 1.90 -5.21 0.18
N ASN A 50 1.30 -4.79 -0.95
CA ASN A 50 1.20 -3.37 -1.30
C ASN A 50 0.37 -2.59 -0.29
N GLN A 51 -0.77 -3.13 0.11
CA GLN A 51 -1.57 -2.56 1.18
C GLN A 51 -0.77 -2.48 2.49
N THR A 52 0.00 -3.51 2.81
CA THR A 52 0.88 -3.56 3.97
C THR A 52 1.93 -2.45 3.95
N MET A 53 2.61 -2.25 2.82
CA MET A 53 3.62 -1.22 2.64
C MET A 53 3.04 0.18 2.85
N TYR A 54 1.95 0.51 2.17
CA TYR A 54 1.34 1.83 2.27
C TYR A 54 0.65 2.07 3.61
N ALA A 55 -0.07 1.07 4.15
CA ALA A 55 -0.67 1.20 5.47
C ALA A 55 0.40 1.33 6.54
N GLY A 56 1.49 0.58 6.44
CA GLY A 56 2.65 0.71 7.33
C GLY A 56 3.28 2.10 7.30
N ALA A 57 3.34 2.73 6.12
CA ALA A 57 3.87 4.09 5.97
C ALA A 57 2.97 5.18 6.58
N LEU A 58 1.63 4.99 6.58
CA LEU A 58 0.65 6.02 6.90
C LEU A 58 -0.12 5.76 8.22
N GLU A 59 0.07 4.61 8.85
CA GLU A 59 -0.62 4.20 10.08
C GLU A 59 0.39 3.78 11.13
N ASP A 60 0.67 4.65 12.07
CA ASP A 60 1.73 4.47 13.08
C ASP A 60 1.40 3.41 14.14
N ARG A 61 0.16 2.95 14.24
CA ARG A 61 -0.25 1.91 15.18
C ARG A 61 0.33 0.53 14.85
N PHE A 62 0.74 0.28 13.61
CA PHE A 62 1.41 -0.96 13.24
C PHE A 62 2.88 -0.92 13.66
N LYS A 63 3.24 -1.66 14.71
CA LYS A 63 4.62 -1.78 15.22
C LYS A 63 5.53 -2.63 14.33
N ALA A 64 4.95 -3.59 13.62
CA ALA A 64 5.65 -4.42 12.64
C ALA A 64 4.90 -4.39 11.31
N VAL A 65 5.65 -4.18 10.23
CA VAL A 65 5.16 -4.04 8.84
C VAL A 65 5.92 -5.04 7.98
N ILE A 66 5.20 -6.02 7.41
CA ILE A 66 5.82 -7.15 6.72
C ILE A 66 5.20 -7.33 5.32
N PRO A 67 5.57 -6.52 4.31
CA PRO A 67 5.15 -6.74 2.92
C PRO A 67 5.87 -7.96 2.32
N VAL A 68 5.11 -8.87 1.70
CA VAL A 68 5.60 -10.13 1.13
C VAL A 68 5.33 -10.14 -0.37
N CYS A 69 6.35 -10.45 -1.19
CA CYS A 69 6.26 -10.53 -2.65
C CYS A 69 5.53 -9.33 -3.28
N SER A 70 5.91 -8.12 -2.85
CA SER A 70 5.24 -6.88 -3.28
C SER A 70 6.17 -5.68 -3.34
N VAL A 71 7.38 -5.79 -2.83
CA VAL A 71 8.38 -4.73 -2.85
C VAL A 71 9.36 -4.95 -4.00
N GLY A 72 9.53 -3.92 -4.81
CA GLY A 72 10.54 -3.80 -5.84
C GLY A 72 11.03 -2.37 -5.92
N ASN A 73 10.68 -1.66 -6.98
CA ASN A 73 10.71 -0.21 -7.12
C ASN A 73 9.71 0.24 -8.18
N TYR A 74 9.31 1.50 -8.16
CA TYR A 74 8.31 2.01 -9.10
C TYR A 74 8.76 1.94 -10.56
N GLN A 75 10.05 2.11 -10.85
CA GLN A 75 10.53 2.04 -12.22
C GLN A 75 10.33 0.65 -12.83
N ALA A 76 10.69 -0.41 -12.10
CA ALA A 76 10.48 -1.79 -12.54
C ALA A 76 8.99 -2.12 -12.62
N TYR A 77 8.20 -1.66 -11.66
CA TYR A 77 6.76 -1.86 -11.62
C TYR A 77 6.04 -1.24 -12.82
N LEU A 78 6.37 0.00 -13.18
CA LEU A 78 5.81 0.69 -14.34
C LEU A 78 6.26 0.02 -15.65
N GLY A 79 7.48 -0.51 -15.70
CA GLY A 79 8.04 -1.17 -16.88
C GLY A 79 7.26 -2.41 -17.33
N VAL A 80 6.59 -3.11 -16.41
CA VAL A 80 5.77 -4.31 -16.73
C VAL A 80 4.27 -4.02 -16.73
N ALA A 81 3.86 -2.80 -16.42
CA ALA A 81 2.44 -2.39 -16.36
C ALA A 81 1.59 -3.39 -15.54
N CYS A 82 2.04 -3.72 -14.33
CA CYS A 82 1.42 -4.76 -13.50
C CYS A 82 -0.03 -4.39 -13.15
N CYS A 83 -0.34 -3.94 -11.94
CA CYS A 83 -1.70 -3.58 -11.55
C CYS A 83 -1.78 -2.13 -11.05
N MET A 84 -2.98 -1.61 -10.80
CA MET A 84 -3.17 -0.23 -10.34
C MET A 84 -3.26 -0.09 -8.81
N CYS A 85 -3.16 -1.18 -8.07
CA CYS A 85 -3.29 -1.17 -6.62
C CYS A 85 -2.13 -0.48 -5.91
N GLU A 86 -0.98 -0.36 -6.56
CA GLU A 86 0.23 0.28 -6.04
C GLU A 86 0.47 1.70 -6.56
N LEU A 87 -0.24 2.10 -7.61
CA LEU A 87 0.10 3.34 -8.30
C LEU A 87 -0.38 4.57 -7.53
N LEU A 88 0.58 5.42 -7.18
CA LEU A 88 0.34 6.79 -6.76
C LEU A 88 0.60 7.72 -7.94
N PRO A 89 -0.41 8.46 -8.44
CA PRO A 89 -0.20 9.37 -9.55
C PRO A 89 0.92 10.38 -9.29
N GLY A 90 1.91 10.40 -10.16
CA GLY A 90 3.05 11.31 -10.04
C GLY A 90 4.07 10.95 -8.95
N ALA A 91 4.06 9.75 -8.40
CA ALA A 91 4.96 9.32 -7.32
C ALA A 91 6.42 9.66 -7.61
N LEU A 92 6.93 9.35 -8.80
CA LEU A 92 8.32 9.60 -9.17
C LEU A 92 8.71 11.09 -9.25
N SER A 93 7.75 12.01 -9.13
CA SER A 93 8.06 13.44 -9.01
C SER A 93 8.46 13.89 -7.59
N PHE A 94 8.23 13.05 -6.57
CA PHE A 94 8.51 13.37 -5.16
C PHE A 94 9.10 12.22 -4.35
N THR A 95 8.97 10.97 -4.79
CA THR A 95 9.53 9.79 -4.11
C THR A 95 9.74 8.65 -5.09
N GLU A 96 10.46 7.66 -4.63
CA GLU A 96 10.53 6.31 -5.12
C GLU A 96 10.07 5.36 -3.99
N GLU A 97 9.89 4.07 -4.25
CA GLU A 97 9.33 3.12 -3.28
C GLU A 97 10.14 3.07 -1.96
N TRP A 98 11.46 3.31 -2.04
CA TRP A 98 12.30 3.42 -0.85
C TRP A 98 11.83 4.49 0.14
N GLY A 99 11.26 5.60 -0.36
CA GLY A 99 10.74 6.65 0.50
C GLY A 99 9.49 6.21 1.25
N VAL A 100 8.61 5.41 0.63
CA VAL A 100 7.45 4.80 1.28
C VAL A 100 7.89 3.84 2.38
N LEU A 101 8.86 2.97 2.08
CA LEU A 101 9.45 2.05 3.06
C LEU A 101 10.13 2.80 4.22
N GLY A 102 10.80 3.91 3.92
CA GLY A 102 11.44 4.76 4.91
C GLY A 102 10.49 5.39 5.93
N LEU A 103 9.23 5.65 5.55
CA LEU A 103 8.20 6.18 6.46
C LEU A 103 7.81 5.18 7.58
N VAL A 104 8.18 3.92 7.47
CA VAL A 104 7.97 2.95 8.55
C VAL A 104 8.93 3.19 9.72
N ALA A 105 10.12 3.76 9.47
CA ALA A 105 11.09 4.01 10.53
C ALA A 105 10.52 4.88 11.67
N PRO A 106 10.85 4.60 12.94
CA PRO A 106 11.81 3.60 13.43
C PRO A 106 11.20 2.23 13.77
N ARG A 107 9.94 1.95 13.39
CA ARG A 107 9.20 0.72 13.66
C ARG A 107 9.82 -0.47 12.91
N GLY A 108 9.35 -1.69 13.19
CA GLY A 108 9.88 -2.89 12.53
C GLY A 108 9.40 -3.01 11.07
N LEU A 109 10.32 -3.05 10.12
CA LEU A 109 10.05 -3.35 8.71
C LEU A 109 10.77 -4.62 8.30
N MET A 110 10.04 -5.64 7.85
CA MET A 110 10.62 -6.81 7.21
C MET A 110 10.05 -6.96 5.79
N VAL A 111 10.90 -6.87 4.79
CA VAL A 111 10.53 -7.15 3.40
C VAL A 111 10.86 -8.60 3.08
N ILE A 112 9.90 -9.35 2.52
CA ILE A 112 10.10 -10.75 2.13
C ILE A 112 9.88 -10.85 0.61
N ASN A 113 10.89 -11.36 -0.10
CA ASN A 113 10.83 -11.59 -1.55
C ASN A 113 11.10 -13.05 -1.89
N ALA A 114 10.45 -13.53 -2.95
CA ALA A 114 10.71 -14.82 -3.57
C ALA A 114 11.80 -14.70 -4.67
N THR A 115 12.65 -15.73 -4.82
CA THR A 115 13.73 -15.71 -5.83
C THR A 115 13.21 -15.84 -7.26
N GLN A 116 12.03 -16.43 -7.45
CA GLN A 116 11.41 -16.74 -8.75
C GLN A 116 10.16 -15.88 -9.01
N ASP A 117 10.13 -14.67 -8.45
CA ASP A 117 9.04 -13.70 -8.65
C ASP A 117 9.23 -12.90 -9.95
N GLY A 118 8.17 -12.19 -10.36
CA GLY A 118 8.21 -11.25 -11.48
C GLY A 118 9.22 -10.13 -11.24
N ILE A 119 9.71 -9.53 -12.33
CA ILE A 119 10.76 -8.50 -12.24
C ILE A 119 10.38 -7.35 -11.31
N GLN A 120 9.12 -6.93 -11.31
CA GLN A 120 8.63 -5.83 -10.47
C GLN A 120 8.78 -6.09 -8.97
N PHE A 121 8.83 -7.35 -8.54
CA PHE A 121 9.02 -7.78 -7.16
C PHE A 121 10.27 -8.61 -6.98
N SER A 122 11.19 -8.54 -7.93
CA SER A 122 12.44 -9.32 -7.86
C SER A 122 13.32 -8.87 -6.69
N VAL A 123 14.10 -9.80 -6.19
CA VAL A 123 15.10 -9.53 -5.13
C VAL A 123 16.05 -8.39 -5.51
N ALA A 124 16.42 -8.28 -6.80
CA ALA A 124 17.31 -7.24 -7.28
C ALA A 124 16.67 -5.85 -7.19
N GLU A 125 15.42 -5.73 -7.60
CA GLU A 125 14.69 -4.45 -7.54
C GLU A 125 14.35 -4.06 -6.10
N ALA A 126 13.93 -5.01 -5.26
CA ALA A 126 13.71 -4.78 -3.84
C ALA A 126 14.96 -4.26 -3.11
N LYS A 127 16.14 -4.78 -3.43
CA LYS A 127 17.41 -4.32 -2.85
C LYS A 127 17.68 -2.84 -3.13
N LYS A 128 17.27 -2.32 -4.29
CA LYS A 128 17.43 -0.88 -4.60
C LYS A 128 16.59 -0.02 -3.64
N SER A 129 15.33 -0.37 -3.44
CA SER A 129 14.45 0.34 -2.50
C SER A 129 14.91 0.17 -1.05
N LEU A 130 15.31 -1.03 -0.66
CA LEU A 130 15.83 -1.28 0.69
C LEU A 130 17.10 -0.48 0.99
N ALA A 131 17.99 -0.31 0.01
CA ALA A 131 19.20 0.50 0.21
C ALA A 131 18.88 1.94 0.61
N GLY A 132 17.85 2.56 -0.02
CA GLY A 132 17.38 3.90 0.35
C GLY A 132 16.70 3.91 1.73
N ALA A 133 15.79 2.97 1.97
CA ALA A 133 15.08 2.88 3.26
C ALA A 133 16.05 2.65 4.44
N GLN A 134 17.08 1.81 4.28
CA GLN A 134 18.11 1.58 5.29
C GLN A 134 18.85 2.85 5.72
N VAL A 135 19.03 3.83 4.81
CA VAL A 135 19.61 5.13 5.18
C VAL A 135 18.72 5.83 6.20
N VAL A 136 17.40 5.83 5.97
CA VAL A 136 16.43 6.43 6.88
C VAL A 136 16.48 5.74 8.25
N PHE A 137 16.43 4.42 8.30
CA PHE A 137 16.49 3.67 9.56
C PHE A 137 17.77 3.95 10.34
N ARG A 138 18.92 4.08 9.66
CA ARG A 138 20.18 4.50 10.32
C ARG A 138 20.09 5.90 10.91
N GLN A 139 19.43 6.85 10.22
CA GLN A 139 19.25 8.21 10.74
C GLN A 139 18.37 8.25 12.00
N PHE A 140 17.42 7.34 12.12
CA PHE A 140 16.62 7.13 13.32
C PHE A 140 17.34 6.33 14.42
N GLY A 141 18.59 5.90 14.20
CA GLY A 141 19.37 5.08 15.16
C GLY A 141 18.80 3.66 15.34
N LYS A 142 18.08 3.16 14.33
CA LYS A 142 17.40 1.84 14.35
C LYS A 142 17.70 1.00 13.11
N PRO A 143 18.99 0.82 12.74
CA PRO A 143 19.32 0.00 11.57
C PRO A 143 18.91 -1.46 11.70
N GLU A 144 18.74 -1.96 12.92
CA GLU A 144 18.30 -3.33 13.22
C GLU A 144 16.79 -3.55 12.94
N ASN A 145 16.00 -2.46 12.85
CA ASN A 145 14.55 -2.53 12.66
C ASN A 145 14.14 -2.66 11.18
N ILE A 146 15.09 -2.81 10.26
CA ILE A 146 14.81 -3.11 8.86
C ILE A 146 15.51 -4.41 8.44
N LYS A 147 14.76 -5.37 7.92
CA LYS A 147 15.25 -6.70 7.54
C LYS A 147 14.77 -7.09 6.14
N HIS A 148 15.62 -7.73 5.37
CA HIS A 148 15.28 -8.36 4.10
C HIS A 148 15.39 -9.87 4.22
N VAL A 149 14.32 -10.58 3.91
CA VAL A 149 14.26 -12.04 3.85
C VAL A 149 14.05 -12.47 2.40
N VAL A 150 14.87 -13.37 1.93
CA VAL A 150 14.78 -13.93 0.58
C VAL A 150 14.54 -15.43 0.69
N VAL A 151 13.47 -15.91 0.06
CA VAL A 151 13.09 -17.32 0.10
C VAL A 151 13.12 -17.87 -1.32
N GLU A 152 13.71 -19.05 -1.49
CA GLU A 152 13.68 -19.74 -2.77
C GLU A 152 12.29 -20.30 -3.04
N SER A 153 11.53 -19.56 -3.83
CA SER A 153 10.11 -19.81 -4.08
C SER A 153 9.64 -19.03 -5.30
N LYS A 154 8.50 -19.42 -5.83
CA LYS A 154 7.66 -18.59 -6.70
C LYS A 154 6.90 -17.54 -5.87
N HIS A 155 6.12 -16.71 -6.55
CA HIS A 155 5.21 -15.73 -5.93
C HIS A 155 4.23 -16.40 -4.99
N ASP A 156 4.45 -16.32 -3.67
CA ASP A 156 3.69 -17.04 -2.65
C ASP A 156 3.82 -16.38 -1.28
N TYR A 157 3.09 -16.89 -0.29
CA TYR A 157 3.29 -16.66 1.14
C TYR A 157 3.39 -18.01 1.84
N ASN A 158 4.43 -18.76 1.48
CA ASN A 158 4.68 -20.12 1.94
C ASN A 158 5.17 -20.21 3.38
N GLN A 159 5.28 -21.43 3.90
CA GLN A 159 5.66 -21.67 5.30
C GLN A 159 6.98 -20.98 5.70
N PRO A 160 8.12 -21.07 4.98
CA PRO A 160 9.34 -20.37 5.37
C PRO A 160 9.17 -18.84 5.48
N MET A 161 8.34 -18.23 4.64
CA MET A 161 8.02 -16.81 4.71
C MET A 161 7.17 -16.48 5.95
N ARG A 162 6.20 -17.34 6.29
CA ARG A 162 5.39 -17.17 7.50
C ARG A 162 6.22 -17.36 8.77
N GLU A 163 7.11 -18.35 8.80
CA GLU A 163 8.03 -18.57 9.92
C GLU A 163 8.94 -17.37 10.19
N ALA A 164 9.46 -16.73 9.12
CA ALA A 164 10.21 -15.48 9.25
C ALA A 164 9.33 -14.34 9.82
N MET A 165 8.09 -14.23 9.36
CA MET A 165 7.13 -13.25 9.86
C MET A 165 6.81 -13.48 11.34
N TYR A 166 6.60 -14.73 11.78
CA TYR A 166 6.33 -15.04 13.19
C TYR A 166 7.45 -14.54 14.11
N GLY A 167 8.71 -14.78 13.75
CA GLY A 167 9.85 -14.30 14.53
C GLY A 167 9.90 -12.78 14.62
N TRP A 168 9.65 -12.10 13.49
CA TRP A 168 9.66 -10.64 13.44
C TRP A 168 8.52 -10.00 14.25
N VAL A 169 7.33 -10.56 14.15
CA VAL A 169 6.16 -10.13 14.93
C VAL A 169 6.40 -10.36 16.43
N THR A 170 6.95 -11.51 16.81
CA THR A 170 7.26 -11.83 18.21
C THR A 170 8.26 -10.83 18.80
N LEU A 171 9.32 -10.50 18.07
CA LEU A 171 10.29 -9.49 18.49
C LEU A 171 9.62 -8.11 18.69
N HIS A 172 8.89 -7.63 17.68
CA HIS A 172 8.39 -6.24 17.68
C HIS A 172 7.12 -6.01 18.49
N LEU A 173 6.28 -7.04 18.68
CA LEU A 173 5.05 -6.89 19.44
C LEU A 173 5.19 -7.35 20.89
N LYS A 174 6.02 -8.38 21.16
CA LYS A 174 6.19 -8.93 22.51
C LYS A 174 7.52 -8.54 23.14
N GLY A 175 8.51 -8.08 22.36
CA GLY A 175 9.86 -7.84 22.85
C GLY A 175 10.62 -9.14 23.16
N GLU A 176 10.22 -10.25 22.53
CA GLU A 176 10.77 -11.59 22.78
C GLU A 176 11.56 -12.07 21.56
N GLY A 177 12.62 -12.86 21.81
CA GLY A 177 13.47 -13.41 20.75
C GLY A 177 14.36 -12.36 20.07
N ASP A 178 14.93 -12.74 18.93
CA ASP A 178 15.87 -11.94 18.13
C ASP A 178 15.35 -11.67 16.70
N GLY A 179 14.10 -12.03 16.40
CA GLY A 179 13.52 -11.92 15.06
C GLY A 179 13.95 -13.04 14.11
N SER A 180 14.55 -14.13 14.61
CA SER A 180 14.80 -15.35 13.83
C SER A 180 13.50 -16.09 13.55
N PRO A 181 13.40 -16.86 12.45
CA PRO A 181 12.21 -17.62 12.13
C PRO A 181 11.76 -18.53 13.27
N ILE A 182 10.44 -18.58 13.50
CA ILE A 182 9.81 -19.49 14.45
C ILE A 182 9.08 -20.57 13.67
N THR A 183 9.35 -21.84 13.97
CA THR A 183 8.71 -22.97 13.30
C THR A 183 7.20 -22.92 13.42
N GLU A 184 6.52 -23.03 12.29
CA GLU A 184 5.06 -23.05 12.23
C GLU A 184 4.51 -24.29 12.92
N PRO A 185 3.63 -24.15 13.92
CA PRO A 185 3.01 -25.31 14.56
C PRO A 185 2.08 -26.01 13.57
N PRO A 186 1.80 -27.31 13.75
CA PRO A 186 0.76 -27.96 13.00
C PRO A 186 -0.57 -27.23 13.15
N MET A 187 -1.19 -26.88 12.02
CA MET A 187 -2.44 -26.13 11.99
C MET A 187 -3.46 -26.85 11.10
N GLU A 188 -4.69 -26.91 11.58
CA GLU A 188 -5.83 -27.28 10.76
C GLU A 188 -6.45 -26.01 10.16
N THR A 189 -6.68 -26.03 8.87
CA THR A 189 -7.37 -24.92 8.19
C THR A 189 -8.86 -25.03 8.40
N VAL A 190 -9.49 -23.94 8.73
CA VAL A 190 -10.96 -23.86 8.85
C VAL A 190 -11.59 -23.88 7.46
N ASP A 191 -12.75 -24.53 7.32
CA ASP A 191 -13.52 -24.51 6.08
C ASP A 191 -13.79 -23.04 5.66
N ARG A 192 -13.48 -22.74 4.40
CA ARG A 192 -13.60 -21.37 3.87
C ARG A 192 -15.02 -20.80 3.94
N ASP A 193 -16.06 -21.67 3.91
CA ASP A 193 -17.46 -21.22 3.98
C ASP A 193 -17.83 -20.75 5.40
N LEU A 194 -17.14 -21.26 6.44
CA LEU A 194 -17.26 -20.76 7.80
C LEU A 194 -16.57 -19.39 7.99
N LEU A 195 -15.63 -19.03 7.12
CA LEU A 195 -14.92 -17.75 7.17
C LEU A 195 -15.64 -16.63 6.40
N ARG A 196 -16.77 -16.91 5.76
CA ARG A 196 -17.54 -15.88 5.05
C ARG A 196 -18.23 -14.94 6.01
N CYS A 197 -17.84 -13.67 5.99
CA CYS A 197 -18.51 -12.61 6.77
C CYS A 197 -19.98 -12.43 6.36
N PHE A 198 -20.30 -12.66 5.08
CA PHE A 198 -21.65 -12.56 4.55
C PHE A 198 -21.98 -13.83 3.78
N ARG A 199 -23.12 -14.44 4.10
CA ARG A 199 -23.67 -15.53 3.28
C ARG A 199 -24.07 -15.01 1.90
N GLN A 200 -24.28 -15.87 0.94
CA GLN A 200 -24.62 -15.50 -0.41
C GLN A 200 -25.92 -14.65 -0.41
N GLY A 201 -25.84 -13.42 -0.84
CA GLY A 201 -26.96 -12.48 -0.88
C GLY A 201 -27.13 -11.56 0.32
N ASP A 202 -26.47 -11.80 1.46
CA ASP A 202 -26.69 -11.08 2.72
C ASP A 202 -25.77 -9.85 2.89
N ARG A 203 -25.40 -9.17 1.81
CA ARG A 203 -24.60 -7.95 1.91
C ARG A 203 -25.38 -6.82 2.60
N PRO A 204 -24.74 -6.00 3.45
CA PRO A 204 -25.40 -4.84 4.06
C PRO A 204 -26.05 -3.92 3.02
N ALA A 205 -27.20 -3.36 3.33
CA ALA A 205 -27.93 -2.44 2.42
C ALA A 205 -27.08 -1.22 2.00
N GLY A 206 -26.11 -0.82 2.82
CA GLY A 206 -25.17 0.28 2.54
C GLY A 206 -23.92 -0.13 1.76
N PHE A 207 -23.81 -1.38 1.30
CA PHE A 207 -22.64 -1.84 0.55
C PHE A 207 -22.42 -1.00 -0.72
N GLN A 208 -21.19 -0.54 -0.92
CA GLN A 208 -20.82 0.27 -2.07
C GLN A 208 -19.67 -0.37 -2.83
N THR A 209 -19.79 -0.42 -4.15
CA THR A 209 -18.68 -0.75 -5.04
C THR A 209 -17.80 0.48 -5.27
N VAL A 210 -16.56 0.27 -5.74
CA VAL A 210 -15.66 1.37 -6.07
C VAL A 210 -16.28 2.36 -7.09
N PRO A 211 -16.98 1.94 -8.17
CA PRO A 211 -17.68 2.86 -9.06
C PRO A 211 -18.78 3.68 -8.38
N MET A 212 -19.56 3.07 -7.48
CA MET A 212 -20.57 3.79 -6.71
C MET A 212 -19.95 4.85 -5.80
N LEU A 213 -18.84 4.51 -5.16
CA LEU A 213 -18.05 5.42 -4.33
C LEU A 213 -17.48 6.58 -5.16
N ALA A 214 -16.88 6.29 -6.32
CA ALA A 214 -16.36 7.29 -7.24
C ALA A 214 -17.47 8.25 -7.71
N LYS A 215 -18.63 7.72 -8.08
CA LYS A 215 -19.81 8.53 -8.46
C LYS A 215 -20.25 9.44 -7.33
N ARG A 216 -20.31 8.95 -6.09
CA ARG A 216 -20.66 9.75 -4.92
C ARG A 216 -19.68 10.92 -4.70
N PHE A 217 -18.38 10.65 -4.76
CA PHE A 217 -17.35 11.68 -4.64
C PHE A 217 -17.43 12.71 -5.78
N ALA A 218 -17.56 12.26 -7.03
CA ALA A 218 -17.73 13.14 -8.19
C ALA A 218 -18.95 14.06 -8.04
N THR A 219 -20.11 13.52 -7.61
CA THR A 219 -21.31 14.31 -7.39
C THR A 219 -21.10 15.42 -6.35
N GLN A 220 -20.41 15.09 -5.24
CA GLN A 220 -20.11 16.08 -4.20
C GLN A 220 -19.16 17.18 -4.70
N MET A 221 -18.16 16.82 -5.50
CA MET A 221 -17.18 17.76 -6.05
C MET A 221 -17.83 18.69 -7.08
N VAL A 222 -18.61 18.14 -8.01
CA VAL A 222 -19.33 18.94 -9.05
C VAL A 222 -20.27 19.93 -8.41
N ARG A 223 -21.06 19.52 -7.41
CA ARG A 223 -21.97 20.45 -6.68
C ARG A 223 -21.25 21.65 -6.09
N LYS A 224 -20.01 21.47 -5.60
CA LYS A 224 -19.19 22.56 -5.06
C LYS A 224 -18.68 23.51 -6.16
N GLN A 225 -18.55 23.03 -7.39
CA GLN A 225 -18.01 23.81 -8.52
C GLN A 225 -19.09 24.52 -9.34
N LEU A 226 -20.36 24.12 -9.23
CA LEU A 226 -21.50 24.72 -9.92
C LEU A 226 -21.87 26.08 -9.30
N LYS A 227 -20.97 27.07 -9.47
CA LYS A 227 -21.30 28.48 -9.25
C LYS A 227 -21.62 29.13 -10.58
N PRO A 228 -22.55 30.11 -10.65
CA PRO A 228 -22.81 30.85 -11.87
C PRO A 228 -21.50 31.41 -12.44
N LEU A 229 -21.19 31.09 -13.68
CA LEU A 229 -19.98 31.55 -14.36
C LEU A 229 -20.31 32.86 -15.09
N HIS A 230 -19.91 34.00 -14.51
CA HIS A 230 -19.83 35.27 -15.22
C HIS A 230 -18.54 35.32 -16.03
N LYS A 231 -18.53 36.03 -17.16
CA LYS A 231 -17.37 36.14 -18.07
C LYS A 231 -16.10 36.55 -17.32
N GLU A 232 -16.18 37.56 -16.50
CA GLU A 232 -15.03 38.07 -15.70
C GLU A 232 -14.45 37.01 -14.75
N HIS A 233 -15.31 36.23 -14.09
CA HIS A 233 -14.91 35.11 -13.26
C HIS A 233 -14.22 34.00 -14.05
N TRP A 234 -14.69 33.73 -15.26
CA TRP A 234 -14.08 32.75 -16.15
C TRP A 234 -12.69 33.18 -16.59
N GLU A 235 -12.52 34.42 -17.04
CA GLU A 235 -11.23 34.97 -17.47
C GLU A 235 -10.19 34.90 -16.36
N ALA A 236 -10.55 35.28 -15.12
CA ALA A 236 -9.68 35.17 -13.96
C ALA A 236 -9.25 33.72 -13.65
N GLN A 237 -10.16 32.76 -13.84
CA GLN A 237 -9.87 31.34 -13.56
C GLN A 237 -9.21 30.61 -14.71
N ARG A 238 -9.30 31.12 -15.94
CA ARG A 238 -8.84 30.46 -17.16
C ARG A 238 -7.35 30.10 -17.11
N VAL A 239 -6.51 31.05 -16.68
CA VAL A 239 -5.05 30.82 -16.60
C VAL A 239 -4.72 29.74 -15.58
N ALA A 240 -5.34 29.80 -14.41
CA ALA A 240 -5.15 28.77 -13.37
C ALA A 240 -5.61 27.39 -13.84
N LYS A 241 -6.80 27.30 -14.46
CA LYS A 241 -7.32 26.04 -15.00
C LYS A 241 -6.44 25.47 -16.11
N LEU A 242 -5.95 26.31 -17.02
CA LEU A 242 -5.00 25.88 -18.06
C LEU A 242 -3.69 25.37 -17.45
N GLY A 243 -3.18 26.06 -16.41
CA GLY A 243 -1.99 25.61 -15.69
C GLY A 243 -2.18 24.25 -15.04
N MET A 244 -3.33 24.02 -14.39
CA MET A 244 -3.67 22.72 -13.81
C MET A 244 -3.81 21.63 -14.87
N ILE A 245 -4.56 21.87 -15.95
CA ILE A 245 -4.73 20.89 -17.04
C ILE A 245 -3.37 20.52 -17.64
N ARG A 246 -2.52 21.51 -17.93
CA ARG A 246 -1.17 21.27 -18.47
C ARG A 246 -0.30 20.45 -17.55
N ARG A 247 -0.46 20.56 -16.22
CA ARG A 247 0.28 19.76 -15.26
C ARG A 247 -0.09 18.27 -15.35
N TYR A 248 -1.36 17.96 -15.58
CA TYR A 248 -1.85 16.56 -15.67
C TYR A 248 -1.72 15.96 -17.06
N VAL A 249 -1.86 16.77 -18.11
CA VAL A 249 -1.70 16.31 -19.50
C VAL A 249 -0.22 16.21 -19.91
N GLY A 250 0.67 16.82 -19.13
CA GLY A 250 2.09 16.87 -19.43
C GLY A 250 2.48 18.07 -20.32
N LYS A 251 3.74 18.46 -20.22
CA LYS A 251 4.34 19.44 -21.13
C LYS A 251 4.76 18.73 -22.42
N HIS A 252 3.96 18.80 -23.44
CA HIS A 252 4.37 18.43 -24.77
C HIS A 252 5.12 19.62 -25.38
N SER A 253 6.37 19.80 -25.00
CA SER A 253 7.27 20.79 -25.62
C SER A 253 8.26 20.03 -26.51
N GLY A 254 8.13 20.20 -27.84
CA GLY A 254 9.18 19.83 -28.77
C GLY A 254 8.98 18.48 -29.45
N ARG A 255 9.77 18.29 -30.49
CA ARG A 255 9.81 17.11 -31.36
C ARG A 255 10.02 15.85 -30.48
N VAL A 256 9.17 14.85 -30.66
CA VAL A 256 9.46 13.48 -30.24
C VAL A 256 10.62 13.03 -31.12
N GLU A 257 11.80 12.97 -30.58
CA GLU A 257 12.87 12.16 -31.18
C GLU A 257 12.49 10.70 -30.90
N LEU A 258 12.13 10.00 -31.97
CA LEU A 258 11.87 8.56 -31.98
C LEU A 258 13.19 7.81 -31.94
#